data_bc6dda3b72074394118a591018d60cf2
#
_entry.id   bc6dda3b72074394118a591018d60cf2
#
_cell.length_a   1.000
_cell.length_b   1.000
_cell.length_c   1.000
_cell.angle_alpha   90.00
_cell.angle_beta   90.00
_cell.angle_gamma   90.00
#
_symmetry.space_group_name_H-M   'P 1'
#
loop_
_entity.id
_entity.type
_entity.pdbx_description
1 polymer ?
#
loop_
_entity_poly.entity_id
_entity_poly.type
_entity_poly.pdbx_seq_one_letter_code
_entity_poly.pdbx_strand_id
1 'polypeptide(L)'
;MTVEEIKKQYPFLYETHLHTSQGSLCGKKSGAEMAKACKEYGYTGIIVTDHNWGGNTRADRNLPWEEWVEEFFKGYEDAKAAGEEMGLLVFCGWEAGFHGTEFLIYGLGEEWMKAHPEVREAGVEELYAIVKANGGMMIHAHPYREEAYIPEVRLFPHAVDGIEMINATHSNSGSIGHNDPAYDTRAIAYARQYRFPVTGGSDAHSTNLLGGGMAFKRKLVSIQDFMDAVLGDEDYVLTNGEVCYDKKGNILA
;
A
#
# COMPACT_ATOMS: atom_id res chain seq x y z
N MET A 1 6.78 -25.15 -6.74
CA MET A 1 5.30 -25.14 -6.50
C MET A 1 4.63 -24.42 -7.63
N THR A 2 3.38 -24.70 -7.91
CA THR A 2 2.56 -23.88 -8.82
C THR A 2 1.91 -22.73 -8.04
N VAL A 3 1.48 -21.66 -8.72
CA VAL A 3 0.74 -20.56 -8.11
C VAL A 3 -0.51 -21.07 -7.37
N GLU A 4 -1.21 -22.05 -7.94
CA GLU A 4 -2.40 -22.66 -7.32
C GLU A 4 -2.08 -23.45 -6.03
N GLU A 5 -0.92 -24.07 -5.94
CA GLU A 5 -0.47 -24.73 -4.71
C GLU A 5 -0.13 -23.70 -3.63
N ILE A 6 0.46 -22.57 -4.01
CA ILE A 6 0.72 -21.45 -3.08
C ILE A 6 -0.58 -20.83 -2.58
N LYS A 7 -1.54 -20.54 -3.46
CA LYS A 7 -2.86 -20.02 -3.09
C LYS A 7 -3.61 -20.94 -2.11
N LYS A 8 -3.43 -22.25 -2.21
CA LYS A 8 -3.99 -23.21 -1.24
C LYS A 8 -3.31 -23.17 0.12
N GLN A 9 -2.01 -22.89 0.17
CA GLN A 9 -1.26 -22.77 1.43
C GLN A 9 -1.44 -21.41 2.10
N TYR A 10 -1.63 -20.34 1.29
CA TYR A 10 -1.82 -18.97 1.71
C TYR A 10 -3.16 -18.43 1.14
N PRO A 11 -4.31 -18.90 1.68
CA PRO A 11 -5.60 -18.64 1.05
C PRO A 11 -6.16 -17.23 1.30
N PHE A 12 -5.51 -16.41 2.12
CA PHE A 12 -6.00 -15.08 2.50
C PHE A 12 -5.17 -13.99 1.86
N LEU A 13 -5.62 -13.51 0.69
CA LEU A 13 -4.96 -12.46 -0.10
C LEU A 13 -5.44 -11.07 0.34
N TYR A 14 -4.49 -10.15 0.49
CA TYR A 14 -4.72 -8.74 0.83
C TYR A 14 -4.04 -7.82 -0.18
N GLU A 15 -4.81 -6.84 -0.71
CA GLU A 15 -4.25 -5.70 -1.42
C GLU A 15 -3.75 -4.68 -0.41
N THR A 16 -2.52 -4.25 -0.53
CA THR A 16 -1.89 -3.37 0.46
C THR A 16 -1.58 -1.97 -0.05
N HIS A 17 -1.76 -1.74 -1.37
CA HIS A 17 -1.48 -0.47 -2.02
C HIS A 17 -2.52 -0.19 -3.11
N LEU A 18 -3.52 0.65 -2.80
CA LEU A 18 -4.68 0.88 -3.64
C LEU A 18 -5.17 2.34 -3.55
N HIS A 19 -5.47 2.92 -4.71
CA HIS A 19 -5.94 4.28 -4.84
C HIS A 19 -7.39 4.35 -5.32
N THR A 20 -8.12 5.36 -4.82
CA THR A 20 -9.50 5.64 -5.20
C THR A 20 -9.61 6.96 -5.96
N SER A 21 -10.66 7.12 -6.76
CA SER A 21 -10.92 8.38 -7.46
C SER A 21 -11.40 9.51 -6.53
N GLN A 22 -11.79 9.20 -5.30
CA GLN A 22 -12.17 10.21 -4.31
C GLN A 22 -10.96 10.79 -3.58
N GLY A 23 -9.94 9.96 -3.25
CA GLY A 23 -8.77 10.40 -2.49
C GLY A 23 -7.60 10.82 -3.37
N SER A 24 -7.40 10.19 -4.55
CA SER A 24 -6.25 10.39 -5.42
C SER A 24 -6.64 10.89 -6.82
N LEU A 25 -5.91 11.86 -7.38
CA LEU A 25 -6.14 12.36 -8.74
C LEU A 25 -5.81 11.31 -9.82
N CYS A 26 -4.89 10.39 -9.54
CA CYS A 26 -4.53 9.27 -10.40
C CYS A 26 -5.55 8.12 -10.35
N GLY A 27 -6.34 7.99 -9.28
CA GLY A 27 -7.39 6.98 -9.13
C GLY A 27 -8.49 7.12 -10.19
N LYS A 28 -8.92 6.00 -10.78
CA LYS A 28 -9.90 5.96 -11.88
C LYS A 28 -11.26 5.40 -11.47
N LYS A 29 -11.33 4.78 -10.30
CA LYS A 29 -12.51 4.09 -9.78
C LYS A 29 -12.79 4.52 -8.36
N SER A 30 -14.09 4.56 -7.99
CA SER A 30 -14.48 4.86 -6.62
C SER A 30 -14.03 3.77 -5.65
N GLY A 31 -14.01 4.09 -4.35
CA GLY A 31 -13.72 3.10 -3.31
C GLY A 31 -14.63 1.88 -3.40
N ALA A 32 -15.93 2.09 -3.60
CA ALA A 32 -16.91 1.03 -3.78
C ALA A 32 -16.65 0.16 -5.03
N GLU A 33 -16.30 0.79 -6.17
CA GLU A 33 -15.95 0.05 -7.40
C GLU A 33 -14.68 -0.77 -7.20
N MET A 34 -13.65 -0.22 -6.53
CA MET A 34 -12.41 -0.94 -6.22
C MET A 34 -12.67 -2.10 -5.24
N ALA A 35 -13.43 -1.88 -4.17
CA ALA A 35 -13.79 -2.92 -3.21
C ALA A 35 -14.55 -4.07 -3.90
N LYS A 36 -15.51 -3.75 -4.76
CA LYS A 36 -16.25 -4.75 -5.53
C LYS A 36 -15.34 -5.58 -6.42
N ALA A 37 -14.49 -4.95 -7.21
CA ALA A 37 -13.58 -5.64 -8.12
C ALA A 37 -12.57 -6.52 -7.35
N CYS A 38 -12.02 -6.03 -6.24
CA CYS A 38 -11.14 -6.81 -5.37
C CYS A 38 -11.86 -8.04 -4.78
N LYS A 39 -13.12 -7.87 -4.32
CA LYS A 39 -13.94 -8.99 -3.85
C LYS A 39 -14.17 -10.04 -4.92
N GLU A 40 -14.54 -9.61 -6.12
CA GLU A 40 -14.78 -10.50 -7.28
C GLU A 40 -13.49 -11.22 -7.71
N TYR A 41 -12.32 -10.57 -7.59
CA TYR A 41 -11.02 -11.19 -7.84
C TYR A 41 -10.68 -12.28 -6.80
N GLY A 42 -11.17 -12.17 -5.58
CA GLY A 42 -10.93 -13.12 -4.50
C GLY A 42 -10.07 -12.60 -3.34
N TYR A 43 -9.88 -11.30 -3.22
CA TYR A 43 -9.24 -10.72 -2.05
C TYR A 43 -10.06 -10.95 -0.78
N THR A 44 -9.37 -11.22 0.31
CA THR A 44 -9.93 -11.30 1.67
C THR A 44 -10.11 -9.92 2.27
N GLY A 45 -9.19 -9.02 1.94
CA GLY A 45 -9.22 -7.63 2.37
C GLY A 45 -8.38 -6.73 1.48
N ILE A 46 -8.58 -5.43 1.66
CA ILE A 46 -7.84 -4.36 0.98
C ILE A 46 -7.43 -3.29 1.99
N ILE A 47 -6.34 -2.60 1.73
CA ILE A 47 -5.94 -1.38 2.45
C ILE A 47 -6.00 -0.23 1.46
N VAL A 48 -6.88 0.74 1.69
CA VAL A 48 -6.95 1.96 0.88
C VAL A 48 -5.83 2.89 1.30
N THR A 49 -5.01 3.31 0.33
CA THR A 49 -3.78 4.10 0.57
C THR A 49 -3.72 5.32 -0.35
N ASP A 50 -4.77 6.10 -0.39
CA ASP A 50 -4.81 7.32 -1.20
C ASP A 50 -3.69 8.29 -0.85
N HIS A 51 -3.26 9.08 -1.85
CA HIS A 51 -2.20 10.09 -1.69
C HIS A 51 -2.64 11.22 -0.76
N ASN A 52 -1.85 11.45 0.30
CA ASN A 52 -2.10 12.50 1.27
C ASN A 52 -1.73 13.91 0.77
N TRP A 53 -1.68 14.87 1.70
CA TRP A 53 -1.39 16.29 1.46
C TRP A 53 -0.13 16.55 0.62
N GLY A 54 0.95 15.80 0.82
CA GLY A 54 2.22 15.94 0.10
C GLY A 54 2.24 15.25 -1.27
N GLY A 55 1.25 14.38 -1.56
CA GLY A 55 1.17 13.57 -2.77
C GLY A 55 0.15 14.08 -3.79
N ASN A 56 -0.28 13.19 -4.67
CA ASN A 56 -1.24 13.46 -5.74
C ASN A 56 -2.70 13.39 -5.24
N THR A 57 -2.99 14.05 -4.10
CA THR A 57 -4.32 14.07 -3.48
C THR A 57 -5.37 14.77 -4.36
N ARG A 58 -6.62 14.31 -4.26
CA ARG A 58 -7.77 14.97 -4.88
C ARG A 58 -8.41 16.02 -3.98
N ALA A 59 -8.29 15.87 -2.66
CA ALA A 59 -8.87 16.81 -1.70
C ALA A 59 -8.29 18.24 -1.90
N ASP A 60 -9.16 19.23 -1.87
CA ASP A 60 -8.76 20.64 -2.11
C ASP A 60 -7.93 21.17 -0.94
N ARG A 61 -6.66 21.48 -1.20
CA ARG A 61 -5.72 22.01 -0.20
C ARG A 61 -6.09 23.41 0.34
N ASN A 62 -7.10 24.09 -0.21
CA ASN A 62 -7.62 25.35 0.31
C ASN A 62 -8.64 25.15 1.45
N LEU A 63 -9.11 23.93 1.69
CA LEU A 63 -10.01 23.62 2.80
C LEU A 63 -9.29 23.76 4.15
N PRO A 64 -10.03 24.11 5.21
CA PRO A 64 -9.56 23.92 6.58
C PRO A 64 -9.10 22.47 6.80
N TRP A 65 -8.12 22.27 7.68
CA TRP A 65 -7.50 20.95 7.85
C TRP A 65 -8.49 19.81 8.11
N GLU A 66 -9.43 20.01 9.04
CA GLU A 66 -10.42 18.97 9.38
C GLU A 66 -11.30 18.63 8.18
N GLU A 67 -11.78 19.63 7.44
CA GLU A 67 -12.58 19.43 6.22
C GLU A 67 -11.76 18.76 5.11
N TRP A 68 -10.47 19.11 4.99
CA TRP A 68 -9.58 18.44 4.05
C TRP A 68 -9.41 16.97 4.38
N VAL A 69 -9.24 16.62 5.65
CA VAL A 69 -9.13 15.24 6.10
C VAL A 69 -10.41 14.46 5.78
N GLU A 70 -11.58 15.03 6.03
CA GLU A 70 -12.86 14.40 5.69
C GLU A 70 -13.00 14.14 4.18
N GLU A 71 -12.62 15.12 3.35
CA GLU A 71 -12.59 14.93 1.88
C GLU A 71 -11.62 13.82 1.48
N PHE A 72 -10.45 13.79 2.08
CA PHE A 72 -9.39 12.82 1.79
C PHE A 72 -9.83 11.38 2.07
N PHE A 73 -10.50 11.13 3.20
CA PHE A 73 -10.92 9.78 3.59
C PHE A 73 -12.21 9.28 2.90
N LYS A 74 -12.88 10.08 2.06
CA LYS A 74 -14.11 9.66 1.36
C LYS A 74 -13.94 8.38 0.55
N GLY A 75 -12.78 8.17 -0.05
CA GLY A 75 -12.48 6.95 -0.82
C GLY A 75 -12.44 5.71 0.06
N TYR A 76 -11.78 5.82 1.20
CA TYR A 76 -11.76 4.75 2.20
C TYR A 76 -13.16 4.44 2.76
N GLU A 77 -13.93 5.47 3.13
CA GLU A 77 -15.28 5.28 3.68
C GLU A 77 -16.24 4.64 2.65
N ASP A 78 -16.14 5.04 1.38
CA ASP A 78 -16.91 4.44 0.29
C ASP A 78 -16.54 2.96 0.08
N ALA A 79 -15.23 2.65 0.09
CA ALA A 79 -14.75 1.28 -0.01
C ALA A 79 -15.18 0.43 1.18
N LYS A 80 -15.12 1.00 2.40
CA LYS A 80 -15.49 0.31 3.64
C LYS A 80 -16.98 -0.04 3.68
N ALA A 81 -17.85 0.93 3.35
CA ALA A 81 -19.28 0.69 3.29
C ALA A 81 -19.63 -0.44 2.31
N ALA A 82 -19.06 -0.40 1.09
CA ALA A 82 -19.24 -1.46 0.11
C ALA A 82 -18.66 -2.81 0.57
N GLY A 83 -17.49 -2.78 1.22
CA GLY A 83 -16.83 -3.97 1.77
C GLY A 83 -17.67 -4.67 2.84
N GLU A 84 -18.28 -3.91 3.75
CA GLU A 84 -19.18 -4.44 4.79
C GLU A 84 -20.36 -5.19 4.19
N GLU A 85 -20.99 -4.67 3.14
CA GLU A 85 -22.13 -5.30 2.46
C GLU A 85 -21.75 -6.64 1.80
N MET A 86 -20.54 -6.77 1.26
CA MET A 86 -20.12 -7.97 0.51
C MET A 86 -19.16 -8.89 1.29
N GLY A 87 -18.85 -8.57 2.54
CA GLY A 87 -17.94 -9.36 3.37
C GLY A 87 -16.48 -9.30 2.90
N LEU A 88 -16.02 -8.15 2.39
CA LEU A 88 -14.63 -7.82 2.16
C LEU A 88 -14.11 -6.99 3.35
N LEU A 89 -12.95 -7.32 3.87
CA LEU A 89 -12.30 -6.47 4.88
C LEU A 89 -11.69 -5.24 4.20
N VAL A 90 -11.97 -4.05 4.73
CA VAL A 90 -11.37 -2.81 4.23
C VAL A 90 -10.66 -2.11 5.38
N PHE A 91 -9.36 -1.93 5.24
CA PHE A 91 -8.53 -1.26 6.24
C PHE A 91 -8.09 0.11 5.74
N CYS A 92 -7.80 0.99 6.70
CA CYS A 92 -7.35 2.33 6.45
C CYS A 92 -5.82 2.39 6.43
N GLY A 93 -5.30 3.04 5.40
CA GLY A 93 -3.93 3.50 5.28
C GLY A 93 -3.91 4.80 4.47
N TRP A 94 -2.74 5.28 4.15
CA TRP A 94 -2.54 6.41 3.24
C TRP A 94 -1.11 6.44 2.71
N GLU A 95 -0.90 7.13 1.59
CA GLU A 95 0.41 7.27 0.98
C GLU A 95 0.91 8.70 1.12
N ALA A 96 2.05 8.87 1.79
CA ALA A 96 2.73 10.14 1.99
C ALA A 96 3.70 10.43 0.84
N GLY A 97 3.52 11.55 0.13
CA GLY A 97 4.38 11.96 -0.97
C GLY A 97 5.41 13.02 -0.58
N PHE A 98 6.67 12.81 -1.01
CA PHE A 98 7.80 13.72 -0.79
C PHE A 98 8.61 13.90 -2.07
N HIS A 99 8.15 14.76 -2.99
CA HIS A 99 8.84 15.04 -4.25
C HIS A 99 9.23 13.78 -5.04
N GLY A 100 8.28 12.87 -5.21
CA GLY A 100 8.45 11.61 -5.96
C GLY A 100 8.96 10.43 -5.13
N THR A 101 9.33 10.62 -3.86
CA THR A 101 9.51 9.53 -2.90
C THR A 101 8.24 9.36 -2.09
N GLU A 102 7.75 8.15 -1.92
CA GLU A 102 6.43 7.90 -1.33
C GLU A 102 6.51 6.81 -0.25
N PHE A 103 5.59 6.91 0.73
CA PHE A 103 5.58 6.02 1.89
C PHE A 103 4.16 5.62 2.23
N LEU A 104 3.92 4.33 2.38
CA LEU A 104 2.65 3.79 2.86
C LEU A 104 2.61 3.85 4.39
N ILE A 105 1.57 4.48 4.91
CA ILE A 105 1.34 4.60 6.35
C ILE A 105 0.13 3.76 6.72
N TYR A 106 0.30 2.89 7.70
CA TYR A 106 -0.74 2.01 8.19
C TYR A 106 -1.00 2.23 9.68
N GLY A 107 -2.25 2.02 10.10
CA GLY A 107 -2.66 2.08 11.50
C GLY A 107 -3.06 3.44 12.03
N LEU A 108 -2.94 4.51 11.22
CA LEU A 108 -3.29 5.89 11.59
C LEU A 108 -4.39 6.38 10.64
N GLY A 109 -5.62 6.47 11.14
CA GLY A 109 -6.80 6.82 10.35
C GLY A 109 -7.24 8.27 10.49
N GLU A 110 -8.49 8.54 10.08
CA GLU A 110 -9.07 9.87 9.95
C GLU A 110 -9.00 10.70 11.24
N GLU A 111 -9.49 10.17 12.36
CA GLU A 111 -9.51 10.91 13.63
C GLU A 111 -8.11 11.25 14.14
N TRP A 112 -7.15 10.33 13.91
CA TRP A 112 -5.76 10.62 14.21
C TRP A 112 -5.23 11.75 13.31
N MET A 113 -5.48 11.69 12.01
CA MET A 113 -4.99 12.69 11.06
C MET A 113 -5.58 14.08 11.34
N LYS A 114 -6.88 14.17 11.71
CA LYS A 114 -7.48 15.44 12.14
C LYS A 114 -6.74 16.07 13.33
N ALA A 115 -6.33 15.24 14.29
CA ALA A 115 -5.61 15.68 15.49
C ALA A 115 -4.13 16.04 15.25
N HIS A 116 -3.56 15.69 14.08
CA HIS A 116 -2.13 15.83 13.76
C HIS A 116 -1.87 16.67 12.49
N PRO A 117 -2.25 17.97 12.48
CA PRO A 117 -2.04 18.82 11.31
C PRO A 117 -0.57 19.06 10.95
N GLU A 118 0.37 18.79 11.87
CA GLU A 118 1.81 18.90 11.68
C GLU A 118 2.35 17.96 10.61
N VAL A 119 1.65 16.88 10.28
CA VAL A 119 2.06 15.95 9.21
C VAL A 119 2.13 16.60 7.83
N ARG A 120 1.49 17.77 7.64
CA ARG A 120 1.57 18.54 6.40
C ARG A 120 2.95 19.11 6.12
N GLU A 121 3.65 19.50 7.19
CA GLU A 121 4.93 20.20 7.14
C GLU A 121 6.11 19.30 7.49
N ALA A 122 5.83 18.10 8.02
CA ALA A 122 6.85 17.15 8.45
C ALA A 122 7.71 16.68 7.28
N GLY A 123 9.01 16.62 7.48
CA GLY A 123 9.95 15.91 6.61
C GLY A 123 9.85 14.39 6.81
N VAL A 124 10.57 13.59 5.99
CA VAL A 124 10.48 12.12 6.03
C VAL A 124 10.82 11.56 7.41
N GLU A 125 11.95 11.98 8.00
CA GLU A 125 12.40 11.50 9.29
C GLU A 125 11.48 11.94 10.43
N GLU A 126 10.93 13.15 10.33
CA GLU A 126 9.97 13.67 11.31
C GLU A 126 8.63 12.93 11.21
N LEU A 127 8.12 12.72 9.99
CA LEU A 127 6.92 11.91 9.78
C LEU A 127 7.10 10.51 10.34
N TYR A 128 8.25 9.87 10.08
CA TYR A 128 8.55 8.55 10.64
C TYR A 128 8.49 8.55 12.17
N ALA A 129 9.11 9.55 12.83
CA ALA A 129 9.08 9.68 14.28
C ALA A 129 7.64 9.85 14.81
N ILE A 130 6.82 10.68 14.14
CA ILE A 130 5.41 10.89 14.50
C ILE A 130 4.63 9.58 14.34
N VAL A 131 4.75 8.90 13.20
CA VAL A 131 4.07 7.62 12.93
C VAL A 131 4.42 6.57 13.99
N LYS A 132 5.70 6.41 14.31
CA LYS A 132 6.16 5.45 15.32
C LYS A 132 5.66 5.78 16.73
N ALA A 133 5.71 7.05 17.12
CA ALA A 133 5.23 7.49 18.44
C ALA A 133 3.73 7.22 18.64
N ASN A 134 2.97 7.12 17.55
CA ASN A 134 1.52 6.90 17.57
C ASN A 134 1.12 5.45 17.21
N GLY A 135 2.08 4.52 17.16
CA GLY A 135 1.81 3.09 16.93
C GLY A 135 1.50 2.73 15.48
N GLY A 136 1.78 3.62 14.53
CA GLY A 136 1.69 3.34 13.10
C GLY A 136 2.91 2.61 12.55
N MET A 137 2.78 2.14 11.30
CA MET A 137 3.85 1.52 10.51
C MET A 137 4.07 2.33 9.23
N MET A 138 5.34 2.61 8.91
CA MET A 138 5.73 3.35 7.70
C MET A 138 6.57 2.46 6.78
N ILE A 139 6.10 2.24 5.57
CA ILE A 139 6.71 1.41 4.53
C ILE A 139 7.14 2.29 3.35
N HIS A 140 8.40 2.18 2.91
CA HIS A 140 8.85 2.88 1.71
C HIS A 140 8.19 2.24 0.47
N ALA A 141 7.27 2.96 -0.14
CA ALA A 141 6.56 2.53 -1.35
C ALA A 141 7.53 2.51 -2.54
N HIS A 142 7.45 1.48 -3.39
CA HIS A 142 8.20 1.36 -4.65
C HIS A 142 9.55 2.12 -4.71
N PRO A 143 10.52 1.82 -3.81
CA PRO A 143 11.66 2.68 -3.48
C PRO A 143 12.63 2.96 -4.64
N TYR A 144 12.53 2.22 -5.71
CA TYR A 144 13.40 2.35 -6.89
C TYR A 144 12.67 2.73 -8.17
N ARG A 145 11.41 3.17 -8.07
CA ARG A 145 10.67 3.67 -9.24
C ARG A 145 11.37 4.91 -9.80
N GLU A 146 11.57 4.91 -11.11
CA GLU A 146 12.11 6.03 -11.87
C GLU A 146 11.08 6.50 -12.89
N GLU A 147 10.64 7.75 -12.76
CA GLU A 147 9.67 8.37 -13.64
C GLU A 147 10.03 9.83 -13.89
N ALA A 148 9.51 10.42 -14.96
CA ALA A 148 9.84 11.79 -15.33
C ALA A 148 9.54 12.84 -14.23
N TYR A 149 8.61 12.54 -13.33
CA TYR A 149 8.26 13.39 -12.19
C TYR A 149 9.09 13.11 -10.94
N ILE A 150 9.92 12.06 -10.93
CA ILE A 150 10.82 11.68 -9.82
C ILE A 150 12.20 12.23 -10.14
N PRO A 151 12.67 13.30 -9.47
CA PRO A 151 13.94 13.94 -9.79
C PRO A 151 15.15 13.05 -9.49
N GLU A 152 15.05 12.20 -8.47
CA GLU A 152 16.08 11.25 -8.06
C GLU A 152 15.53 10.15 -7.17
N VAL A 153 16.13 8.98 -7.20
CA VAL A 153 15.85 7.89 -6.25
C VAL A 153 16.49 8.23 -4.91
N ARG A 154 15.68 8.37 -3.87
CA ARG A 154 16.12 8.66 -2.50
C ARG A 154 15.74 7.54 -1.57
N LEU A 155 16.67 7.04 -0.78
CA LEU A 155 16.46 5.92 0.13
C LEU A 155 16.58 6.37 1.58
N PHE A 156 15.70 5.86 2.43
CA PHE A 156 15.58 6.25 3.84
C PHE A 156 15.68 5.03 4.76
N PRO A 157 16.81 4.30 4.79
CA PRO A 157 16.91 3.03 5.50
C PRO A 157 16.77 3.14 7.03
N HIS A 158 16.82 4.35 7.59
CA HIS A 158 16.71 4.59 9.02
C HIS A 158 15.42 5.31 9.41
N ALA A 159 14.55 5.59 8.45
CA ALA A 159 13.29 6.28 8.65
C ALA A 159 12.10 5.51 8.05
N VAL A 160 12.14 4.18 8.11
CA VAL A 160 11.05 3.29 7.70
C VAL A 160 11.09 2.01 8.53
N ASP A 161 9.95 1.35 8.66
CA ASP A 161 9.84 0.03 9.30
C ASP A 161 10.10 -1.11 8.31
N GLY A 162 9.90 -0.86 7.02
CA GLY A 162 10.06 -1.82 5.96
C GLY A 162 9.92 -1.18 4.59
N ILE A 163 9.84 -1.99 3.55
CA ILE A 163 9.71 -1.51 2.16
C ILE A 163 8.67 -2.32 1.39
N GLU A 164 8.04 -1.68 0.41
CA GLU A 164 7.31 -2.39 -0.62
C GLU A 164 8.31 -3.01 -1.60
N MET A 165 8.48 -4.32 -1.49
CA MET A 165 9.49 -5.06 -2.24
C MET A 165 9.00 -5.48 -3.62
N ILE A 166 7.71 -5.76 -3.73
CA ILE A 166 7.03 -6.17 -4.97
C ILE A 166 5.86 -5.24 -5.23
N ASN A 167 5.86 -4.61 -6.40
CA ASN A 167 4.77 -3.77 -6.87
C ASN A 167 4.28 -4.29 -8.22
N ALA A 168 2.99 -4.64 -8.33
CA ALA A 168 2.48 -5.26 -9.53
C ALA A 168 2.51 -4.35 -10.77
N THR A 169 2.49 -3.01 -10.60
CA THR A 169 2.68 -2.11 -11.74
C THR A 169 4.05 -2.24 -12.39
N HIS A 170 5.07 -2.67 -11.64
CA HIS A 170 6.43 -2.86 -12.15
C HIS A 170 6.60 -4.15 -12.94
N SER A 171 6.01 -5.25 -12.47
CA SER A 171 6.41 -6.60 -12.87
C SER A 171 5.27 -7.51 -13.34
N ASN A 172 4.01 -7.05 -13.31
CA ASN A 172 2.90 -7.80 -13.92
C ASN A 172 2.82 -7.48 -15.41
N SER A 173 2.66 -8.49 -16.25
CA SER A 173 2.63 -8.35 -17.72
C SER A 173 1.43 -7.53 -18.23
N GLY A 174 0.35 -7.42 -17.47
CA GLY A 174 -0.83 -6.61 -17.77
C GLY A 174 -0.69 -5.13 -17.41
N SER A 175 0.42 -4.73 -16.77
CA SER A 175 0.64 -3.33 -16.41
C SER A 175 0.85 -2.44 -17.63
N ILE A 176 0.17 -1.29 -17.64
CA ILE A 176 0.27 -0.28 -18.70
C ILE A 176 1.04 0.97 -18.26
N GLY A 177 1.52 1.02 -17.00
CA GLY A 177 2.30 2.12 -16.44
C GLY A 177 3.37 1.61 -15.48
N HIS A 178 4.48 2.31 -15.39
CA HIS A 178 5.61 1.97 -14.49
C HIS A 178 6.20 0.57 -14.70
N ASN A 179 5.97 -0.06 -15.86
CA ASN A 179 6.33 -1.46 -16.12
C ASN A 179 7.84 -1.61 -16.38
N ASP A 180 8.62 -1.68 -15.31
CA ASP A 180 10.03 -2.07 -15.33
C ASP A 180 10.34 -3.00 -14.14
N PRO A 181 10.46 -4.33 -14.36
CA PRO A 181 10.79 -5.31 -13.31
C PRO A 181 12.14 -5.06 -12.62
N ALA A 182 13.01 -4.21 -13.18
CA ALA A 182 14.27 -3.84 -12.54
C ALA A 182 14.04 -3.06 -11.24
N TYR A 183 12.91 -2.35 -11.09
CA TYR A 183 12.57 -1.66 -9.85
C TYR A 183 12.39 -2.66 -8.69
N ASP A 184 11.60 -3.71 -8.89
CA ASP A 184 11.41 -4.78 -7.90
C ASP A 184 12.73 -5.52 -7.63
N THR A 185 13.54 -5.77 -8.67
CA THR A 185 14.85 -6.42 -8.50
C THR A 185 15.77 -5.59 -7.58
N ARG A 186 15.79 -4.27 -7.73
CA ARG A 186 16.56 -3.37 -6.86
C ARG A 186 15.96 -3.30 -5.44
N ALA A 187 14.63 -3.29 -5.32
CA ALA A 187 13.95 -3.33 -4.03
C ALA A 187 14.25 -4.63 -3.27
N ILE A 188 14.27 -5.78 -3.94
CA ILE A 188 14.69 -7.07 -3.36
C ILE A 188 16.13 -7.00 -2.80
N ALA A 189 17.06 -6.45 -3.57
CA ALA A 189 18.44 -6.29 -3.12
C ALA A 189 18.55 -5.37 -1.89
N TYR A 190 17.79 -4.28 -1.88
CA TYR A 190 17.72 -3.33 -0.78
C TYR A 190 17.10 -3.96 0.48
N ALA A 191 16.00 -4.68 0.33
CA ALA A 191 15.37 -5.42 1.44
C ALA A 191 16.36 -6.40 2.10
N ARG A 192 17.10 -7.16 1.29
CA ARG A 192 18.11 -8.12 1.78
C ARG A 192 19.28 -7.43 2.49
N GLN A 193 19.76 -6.30 1.94
CA GLN A 193 20.87 -5.53 2.53
C GLN A 193 20.56 -5.06 3.94
N TYR A 194 19.37 -4.52 4.15
CA TYR A 194 18.97 -3.94 5.44
C TYR A 194 18.13 -4.89 6.31
N ARG A 195 17.76 -6.06 5.77
CA ARG A 195 16.89 -7.06 6.44
C ARG A 195 15.53 -6.48 6.81
N PHE A 196 14.96 -5.70 5.91
CA PHE A 196 13.65 -5.08 6.15
C PHE A 196 12.52 -6.11 6.21
N PRO A 197 11.50 -5.89 7.05
CA PRO A 197 10.16 -6.34 6.78
C PRO A 197 9.71 -5.87 5.39
N VAL A 198 8.96 -6.72 4.66
CA VAL A 198 8.59 -6.41 3.28
C VAL A 198 7.10 -6.52 3.06
N THR A 199 6.57 -5.63 2.21
CA THR A 199 5.20 -5.72 1.71
C THR A 199 5.21 -5.88 0.18
N GLY A 200 4.06 -6.17 -0.38
CA GLY A 200 3.81 -6.14 -1.81
C GLY A 200 2.39 -5.72 -2.08
N GLY A 201 2.20 -4.86 -3.06
CA GLY A 201 0.91 -4.30 -3.45
C GLY A 201 0.73 -4.24 -4.96
N SER A 202 -0.48 -3.91 -5.41
CA SER A 202 -0.71 -3.64 -6.83
C SER A 202 -0.38 -2.21 -7.22
N ASP A 203 -0.44 -1.26 -6.29
CA ASP A 203 -0.49 0.17 -6.60
C ASP A 203 -1.66 0.45 -7.58
N ALA A 204 -2.81 -0.12 -7.22
CA ALA A 204 -3.95 -0.20 -8.10
C ALA A 204 -4.68 1.13 -8.22
N HIS A 205 -4.65 1.72 -9.42
CA HIS A 205 -5.37 2.95 -9.76
C HIS A 205 -6.69 2.69 -10.50
N SER A 206 -6.95 1.45 -10.87
CA SER A 206 -8.14 0.99 -11.56
C SER A 206 -8.35 -0.50 -11.34
N THR A 207 -9.47 -1.03 -11.81
CA THR A 207 -9.79 -2.46 -11.73
C THR A 207 -9.08 -3.33 -12.76
N ASN A 208 -8.22 -2.75 -13.59
CA ASN A 208 -7.56 -3.47 -14.69
C ASN A 208 -6.31 -4.24 -14.25
N LEU A 209 -5.69 -3.85 -13.14
CA LEU A 209 -4.51 -4.51 -12.60
C LEU A 209 -4.79 -4.90 -11.15
N LEU A 210 -5.18 -6.15 -10.95
CA LEU A 210 -5.43 -6.76 -9.66
C LEU A 210 -4.61 -8.04 -9.52
N GLY A 211 -4.46 -8.52 -8.29
CA GLY A 211 -3.76 -9.76 -7.98
C GLY A 211 -2.40 -9.55 -7.33
N GLY A 212 -1.88 -8.32 -7.31
CA GLY A 212 -0.75 -7.95 -6.46
C GLY A 212 -1.15 -7.96 -4.99
N GLY A 213 -0.18 -8.02 -4.09
CA GLY A 213 -0.45 -7.98 -2.66
C GLY A 213 0.31 -9.01 -1.84
N MET A 214 -0.27 -9.32 -0.70
CA MET A 214 0.28 -10.27 0.28
C MET A 214 -0.73 -11.37 0.60
N ALA A 215 -0.27 -12.62 0.66
CA ALA A 215 -1.12 -13.75 1.01
C ALA A 215 -0.64 -14.44 2.29
N PHE A 216 -1.58 -14.74 3.18
CA PHE A 216 -1.35 -15.26 4.52
C PHE A 216 -2.00 -16.65 4.71
N LYS A 217 -1.49 -17.41 5.68
CA LYS A 217 -2.05 -18.71 6.08
C LYS A 217 -3.29 -18.56 6.96
N ARG A 218 -3.44 -17.42 7.62
CA ARG A 218 -4.60 -17.07 8.45
C ARG A 218 -5.27 -15.81 7.98
N LYS A 219 -6.53 -15.64 8.33
CA LYS A 219 -7.26 -14.39 8.10
C LYS A 219 -6.77 -13.32 9.07
N LEU A 220 -6.35 -12.18 8.54
CA LEU A 220 -6.10 -10.97 9.32
C LEU A 220 -7.43 -10.22 9.50
N VAL A 221 -7.66 -9.69 10.69
CA VAL A 221 -8.99 -9.14 11.05
C VAL A 221 -9.00 -7.63 11.29
N SER A 222 -7.82 -7.01 11.34
CA SER A 222 -7.65 -5.55 11.53
C SER A 222 -6.36 -5.07 10.91
N ILE A 223 -6.22 -3.75 10.77
CA ILE A 223 -4.96 -3.14 10.33
C ILE A 223 -3.83 -3.39 11.34
N GLN A 224 -4.13 -3.44 12.65
CA GLN A 224 -3.13 -3.78 13.66
C GLN A 224 -2.65 -5.21 13.49
N ASP A 225 -3.55 -6.16 13.23
CA ASP A 225 -3.20 -7.56 12.96
C ASP A 225 -2.31 -7.70 11.72
N PHE A 226 -2.55 -6.88 10.68
CA PHE A 226 -1.67 -6.78 9.50
C PHE A 226 -0.27 -6.26 9.87
N MET A 227 -0.20 -5.15 10.61
CA MET A 227 1.08 -4.59 11.03
C MET A 227 1.86 -5.57 11.92
N ASP A 228 1.20 -6.24 12.85
CA ASP A 228 1.80 -7.24 13.74
C ASP A 228 2.34 -8.44 12.93
N ALA A 229 1.61 -8.88 11.91
CA ALA A 229 2.07 -9.97 11.03
C ALA A 229 3.31 -9.59 10.21
N VAL A 230 3.37 -8.37 9.70
CA VAL A 230 4.51 -7.87 8.91
C VAL A 230 5.74 -7.65 9.79
N LEU A 231 5.59 -6.94 10.92
CA LEU A 231 6.69 -6.60 11.81
C LEU A 231 7.15 -7.79 12.68
N GLY A 232 6.24 -8.71 12.98
CA GLY A 232 6.49 -9.94 13.73
C GLY A 232 7.10 -11.08 12.91
N ASP A 233 7.40 -10.84 11.63
CA ASP A 233 7.99 -11.83 10.72
C ASP A 233 7.11 -13.09 10.54
N GLU A 234 5.76 -12.92 10.49
CA GLU A 234 4.84 -14.03 10.23
C GLU A 234 5.10 -14.65 8.85
N ASP A 235 4.68 -15.89 8.66
CA ASP A 235 4.85 -16.59 7.39
C ASP A 235 3.79 -16.14 6.38
N TYR A 236 4.22 -15.36 5.38
CA TYR A 236 3.41 -14.88 4.26
C TYR A 236 4.22 -14.89 2.95
N VAL A 237 3.53 -14.75 1.84
CA VAL A 237 4.10 -14.60 0.51
C VAL A 237 3.64 -13.31 -0.14
N LEU A 238 4.46 -12.79 -1.04
CA LEU A 238 4.15 -11.62 -1.87
C LEU A 238 3.75 -12.09 -3.27
N THR A 239 2.93 -11.32 -3.96
CA THR A 239 2.58 -11.61 -5.34
C THR A 239 2.40 -10.33 -6.16
N ASN A 240 2.79 -10.38 -7.44
CA ASN A 240 2.46 -9.36 -8.43
C ASN A 240 1.21 -9.73 -9.27
N GLY A 241 0.48 -10.79 -8.89
CA GLY A 241 -0.66 -11.34 -9.62
C GLY A 241 -0.31 -12.51 -10.53
N GLU A 242 0.92 -12.65 -10.99
CA GLU A 242 1.40 -13.71 -11.89
C GLU A 242 2.45 -14.61 -11.24
N VAL A 243 3.28 -14.02 -10.37
CA VAL A 243 4.41 -14.68 -9.70
C VAL A 243 4.27 -14.51 -8.19
N CYS A 244 4.63 -15.55 -7.45
CA CYS A 244 4.69 -15.51 -5.99
C CYS A 244 6.14 -15.51 -5.51
N TYR A 245 6.41 -14.72 -4.47
CA TYR A 245 7.75 -14.52 -3.89
C TYR A 245 7.72 -14.82 -2.39
N ASP A 246 8.83 -15.37 -1.88
CA ASP A 246 9.04 -15.39 -0.43
C ASP A 246 9.48 -13.99 0.08
N LYS A 247 9.57 -13.82 1.39
CA LYS A 247 10.01 -12.57 2.04
C LYS A 247 11.46 -12.18 1.73
N LYS A 248 12.22 -13.02 1.08
CA LYS A 248 13.58 -12.74 0.59
C LYS A 248 13.59 -12.38 -0.89
N GLY A 249 12.44 -12.36 -1.55
CA GLY A 249 12.32 -12.10 -2.98
C GLY A 249 12.76 -13.28 -3.86
N ASN A 250 12.76 -14.49 -3.34
CA ASN A 250 12.94 -15.68 -4.19
C ASN A 250 11.60 -16.05 -4.81
N ILE A 251 11.62 -16.37 -6.09
CA ILE A 251 10.43 -16.86 -6.81
C ILE A 251 10.05 -18.23 -6.27
N LEU A 252 8.79 -18.41 -5.91
CA LEU A 252 8.21 -19.66 -5.43
C LEU A 252 7.39 -20.37 -6.51
N ALA A 253 6.74 -19.61 -7.37
CA ALA A 253 5.96 -20.08 -8.53
C ALA A 253 5.77 -18.95 -9.54
#